data_32613cfe036e7198be396fcc9720866f
#
_entry.id   32613cfe036e7198be396fcc9720866f
#
_cell.length_a   1.000
_cell.length_b   1.000
_cell.length_c   1.000
_cell.angle_alpha   90.00
_cell.angle_beta   90.00
_cell.angle_gamma   90.00
#
_symmetry.space_group_name_H-M   'P 1'
#
loop_
_entity.id
_entity.type
_entity.pdbx_description
1 polymer ?
#
loop_
_entity_poly.entity_id
_entity_poly.type
_entity_poly.pdbx_seq_one_letter_code
_entity_poly.pdbx_strand_id
1 'polypeptide(L)'
;LELRRAGYRISEIVSRNSRTSRRKAGALAKRVHAVAAVASAAFEADLVWLCVPDREISRVARHLAQATGWRGKSVFHSSGALPSDELHALRRRGAVVASVHPLMTFVPASVPSLHGVPFAIEGDPTALRLARKIIRDLGGEAFAISKSKKSAYHAWGGFTSPLLIALLVTGEKVAQAAGLSAADARKKMIPIVQQTLANYAKLGPAGAFSGPVGRGDTQVVRKHVKELKKIPGATDVYLALARAGFRYLPVRNRKELEKLLKP
;
A
#
# COMPACT_ATOMS: atom_id res chain seq x y z
N LEU A 1 -8.21 12.68 -8.97
CA LEU A 1 -9.67 12.81 -8.86
C LEU A 1 -10.05 13.37 -7.49
N GLU A 2 -9.60 12.79 -6.40
CA GLU A 2 -9.92 13.22 -5.03
C GLU A 2 -9.49 14.67 -4.75
N LEU A 3 -8.30 15.09 -5.21
CA LEU A 3 -7.86 16.49 -5.11
C LEU A 3 -8.86 17.44 -5.79
N ARG A 4 -9.38 17.07 -6.97
CA ARG A 4 -10.38 17.88 -7.66
C ARG A 4 -11.70 17.95 -6.89
N ARG A 5 -12.12 16.83 -6.28
CA ARG A 5 -13.31 16.77 -5.41
C ARG A 5 -13.15 17.65 -4.16
N ALA A 6 -11.94 17.70 -3.62
CA ALA A 6 -11.60 18.57 -2.48
C ALA A 6 -11.39 20.05 -2.85
N GLY A 7 -11.73 20.47 -4.09
CA GLY A 7 -11.69 21.85 -4.54
C GLY A 7 -10.35 22.32 -5.11
N TYR A 8 -9.33 21.45 -5.19
CA TYR A 8 -8.05 21.83 -5.78
C TYR A 8 -8.13 21.96 -7.29
N ARG A 9 -7.60 23.06 -7.82
CA ARG A 9 -7.40 23.24 -9.26
C ARG A 9 -6.26 22.35 -9.73
N ILE A 10 -6.51 21.50 -10.70
CA ILE A 10 -5.47 20.75 -11.40
C ILE A 10 -5.22 21.47 -12.72
N SER A 11 -4.06 22.10 -12.86
CA SER A 11 -3.73 22.86 -14.08
C SER A 11 -3.32 21.92 -15.21
N GLU A 12 -2.44 20.96 -14.92
CA GLU A 12 -1.86 20.12 -15.94
C GLU A 12 -1.74 18.65 -15.51
N ILE A 13 -1.86 17.76 -16.47
CA ILE A 13 -1.45 16.35 -16.37
C ILE A 13 -0.32 16.12 -17.35
N VAL A 14 0.91 16.11 -16.85
CA VAL A 14 2.11 15.92 -17.65
C VAL A 14 2.43 14.45 -17.80
N SER A 15 2.74 14.01 -19.03
CA SER A 15 3.06 12.62 -19.31
C SER A 15 4.31 12.47 -20.20
N ARG A 16 4.83 11.23 -20.24
CA ARG A 16 5.86 10.87 -21.24
C ARG A 16 5.32 11.00 -22.66
N ASN A 17 6.21 11.31 -23.61
CA ASN A 17 5.90 11.40 -25.05
C ASN A 17 5.74 10.00 -25.68
N SER A 18 4.79 9.19 -25.19
CA SER A 18 4.38 7.95 -25.83
C SER A 18 2.87 7.96 -26.08
N ARG A 19 2.42 7.32 -27.16
CA ARG A 19 0.99 7.26 -27.54
C ARG A 19 0.11 6.80 -26.38
N THR A 20 0.51 5.74 -25.68
CA THR A 20 -0.24 5.20 -24.54
C THR A 20 -0.28 6.16 -23.35
N SER A 21 0.87 6.82 -23.01
CA SER A 21 0.92 7.77 -21.89
C SER A 21 0.09 9.01 -22.19
N ARG A 22 0.19 9.57 -23.40
CA ARG A 22 -0.63 10.72 -23.83
C ARG A 22 -2.11 10.42 -23.79
N ARG A 23 -2.54 9.23 -24.27
CA ARG A 23 -3.96 8.83 -24.22
C ARG A 23 -4.47 8.75 -22.75
N LYS A 24 -3.69 8.13 -21.85
CA LYS A 24 -4.06 8.04 -20.42
C LYS A 24 -4.09 9.42 -19.76
N ALA A 25 -3.11 10.27 -20.02
CA ALA A 25 -3.05 11.63 -19.50
C ALA A 25 -4.22 12.47 -20.00
N GLY A 26 -4.55 12.42 -21.28
CA GLY A 26 -5.70 13.12 -21.87
C GLY A 26 -7.03 12.66 -21.26
N ALA A 27 -7.22 11.35 -21.06
CA ALA A 27 -8.40 10.83 -20.40
C ALA A 27 -8.55 11.31 -18.95
N LEU A 28 -7.42 11.36 -18.20
CA LEU A 28 -7.43 11.87 -16.83
C LEU A 28 -7.64 13.40 -16.80
N ALA A 29 -6.97 14.14 -17.69
CA ALA A 29 -7.07 15.60 -17.78
C ALA A 29 -8.53 16.04 -18.04
N LYS A 30 -9.25 15.36 -18.94
CA LYS A 30 -10.69 15.61 -19.16
C LYS A 30 -11.52 15.43 -17.88
N ARG A 31 -11.22 14.39 -17.07
CA ARG A 31 -11.95 14.11 -15.83
C ARG A 31 -11.71 15.12 -14.71
N VAL A 32 -10.58 15.83 -14.74
CA VAL A 32 -10.21 16.82 -13.71
C VAL A 32 -10.21 18.24 -14.25
N HIS A 33 -10.66 18.47 -15.48
CA HIS A 33 -10.69 19.77 -16.15
C HIS A 33 -9.29 20.42 -16.22
N ALA A 34 -8.29 19.64 -16.57
CA ALA A 34 -6.90 20.05 -16.70
C ALA A 34 -6.42 19.99 -18.17
N VAL A 35 -5.28 20.59 -18.44
CA VAL A 35 -4.58 20.46 -19.72
C VAL A 35 -3.74 19.19 -19.70
N ALA A 36 -3.74 18.41 -20.80
CA ALA A 36 -2.81 17.31 -21.00
C ALA A 36 -1.56 17.83 -21.71
N ALA A 37 -0.39 17.69 -21.08
CA ALA A 37 0.89 18.18 -21.59
C ALA A 37 1.93 17.05 -21.71
N VAL A 38 2.92 17.28 -22.57
CA VAL A 38 4.13 16.45 -22.69
C VAL A 38 5.31 17.35 -22.41
N ALA A 39 5.98 17.12 -21.29
CA ALA A 39 7.12 17.91 -20.79
C ALA A 39 6.88 19.43 -20.86
N SER A 40 6.81 20.08 -19.73
CA SER A 40 6.67 21.54 -19.67
C SER A 40 8.03 22.18 -19.43
N ALA A 41 8.32 23.27 -20.16
CA ALA A 41 9.51 24.06 -19.95
C ALA A 41 9.45 24.91 -18.67
N ALA A 42 8.23 25.24 -18.21
CA ALA A 42 7.96 25.94 -16.97
C ALA A 42 6.67 25.41 -16.34
N PHE A 43 6.65 25.29 -15.02
CA PHE A 43 5.46 24.90 -14.28
C PHE A 43 4.91 26.15 -13.56
N GLU A 44 3.69 26.54 -13.89
CA GLU A 44 3.02 27.65 -13.20
C GLU A 44 2.45 27.24 -11.84
N ALA A 45 2.14 25.95 -11.68
CA ALA A 45 1.57 25.43 -10.45
C ALA A 45 2.50 25.59 -9.24
N ASP A 46 1.95 25.87 -8.06
CA ASP A 46 2.67 25.95 -6.79
C ASP A 46 3.09 24.59 -6.25
N LEU A 47 2.37 23.54 -6.67
CA LEU A 47 2.63 22.16 -6.31
C LEU A 47 2.76 21.27 -7.55
N VAL A 48 3.85 20.55 -7.64
CA VAL A 48 4.05 19.46 -8.62
C VAL A 48 4.06 18.13 -7.89
N TRP A 49 3.17 17.20 -8.27
CA TRP A 49 3.09 15.89 -7.66
C TRP A 49 3.52 14.79 -8.64
N LEU A 50 4.65 14.14 -8.35
CA LEU A 50 5.18 13.05 -9.18
C LEU A 50 4.43 11.75 -8.89
N CYS A 51 3.56 11.38 -9.82
CA CYS A 51 2.80 10.12 -9.82
C CYS A 51 3.39 9.13 -10.84
N VAL A 52 4.66 8.81 -10.69
CA VAL A 52 5.44 7.92 -11.56
C VAL A 52 5.90 6.68 -10.79
N PRO A 53 6.26 5.56 -11.46
CA PRO A 53 6.85 4.41 -10.78
C PRO A 53 8.09 4.80 -9.97
N ASP A 54 8.32 4.16 -8.83
CA ASP A 54 9.40 4.48 -7.89
C ASP A 54 10.77 4.65 -8.57
N ARG A 55 11.14 3.71 -9.45
CA ARG A 55 12.39 3.73 -10.22
C ARG A 55 12.57 4.96 -11.12
N GLU A 56 11.49 5.69 -11.38
CA GLU A 56 11.50 6.86 -12.26
C GLU A 56 11.58 8.19 -11.50
N ILE A 57 11.31 8.20 -10.19
CA ILE A 57 11.17 9.42 -9.40
C ILE A 57 12.42 10.28 -9.49
N SER A 58 13.60 9.74 -9.16
CA SER A 58 14.88 10.46 -9.23
C SER A 58 15.21 10.94 -10.64
N ARG A 59 14.92 10.10 -11.66
CA ARG A 59 15.19 10.45 -13.05
C ARG A 59 14.30 11.62 -13.50
N VAL A 60 13.03 11.56 -13.19
CA VAL A 60 12.07 12.63 -13.50
C VAL A 60 12.44 13.89 -12.73
N ALA A 61 12.79 13.81 -11.45
CA ALA A 61 13.22 14.95 -10.66
C ALA A 61 14.46 15.66 -11.26
N ARG A 62 15.47 14.90 -11.72
CA ARG A 62 16.64 15.47 -12.40
C ARG A 62 16.28 16.14 -13.74
N HIS A 63 15.36 15.55 -14.50
CA HIS A 63 14.91 16.12 -15.77
C HIS A 63 14.14 17.44 -15.51
N LEU A 64 13.20 17.44 -14.57
CA LEU A 64 12.43 18.63 -14.22
C LEU A 64 13.30 19.76 -13.63
N ALA A 65 14.39 19.42 -12.94
CA ALA A 65 15.33 20.40 -12.38
C ALA A 65 16.11 21.20 -13.44
N GLN A 66 16.04 20.81 -14.72
CA GLN A 66 16.61 21.58 -15.84
C GLN A 66 15.77 22.83 -16.14
N ALA A 67 14.46 22.81 -15.85
CA ALA A 67 13.60 23.98 -15.96
C ALA A 67 13.88 25.00 -14.86
N THR A 68 13.44 26.24 -15.08
CA THR A 68 13.56 27.35 -14.14
C THR A 68 12.31 27.49 -13.26
N GLY A 69 12.37 28.37 -12.23
CA GLY A 69 11.20 28.74 -11.45
C GLY A 69 10.81 27.78 -10.34
N TRP A 70 11.74 27.00 -9.80
CA TRP A 70 11.48 26.06 -8.71
C TRP A 70 11.46 26.69 -7.31
N ARG A 71 12.03 27.89 -7.15
CA ARG A 71 12.06 28.59 -5.85
C ARG A 71 10.64 28.82 -5.34
N GLY A 72 10.38 28.39 -4.10
CA GLY A 72 9.08 28.52 -3.45
C GLY A 72 8.02 27.48 -3.85
N LYS A 73 8.28 26.67 -4.86
CA LYS A 73 7.36 25.58 -5.25
C LYS A 73 7.49 24.37 -4.34
N SER A 74 6.40 23.66 -4.18
CA SER A 74 6.38 22.36 -3.49
C SER A 74 6.42 21.22 -4.50
N VAL A 75 7.21 20.16 -4.20
CA VAL A 75 7.23 18.97 -5.03
C VAL A 75 7.06 17.72 -4.17
N PHE A 76 6.07 16.91 -4.51
CA PHE A 76 5.75 15.67 -3.81
C PHE A 76 5.94 14.45 -4.68
N HIS A 77 6.20 13.30 -4.05
CA HIS A 77 5.97 11.99 -4.64
C HIS A 77 5.20 11.09 -3.67
N SER A 78 4.60 10.02 -4.18
CA SER A 78 3.78 9.10 -3.38
C SER A 78 4.41 7.72 -3.16
N SER A 79 5.75 7.58 -3.28
CA SER A 79 6.40 6.32 -2.93
C SER A 79 6.31 6.02 -1.43
N GLY A 80 5.89 4.81 -1.08
CA GLY A 80 5.92 4.31 0.29
C GLY A 80 7.32 3.87 0.73
N ALA A 81 8.16 3.46 -0.22
CA ALA A 81 9.49 2.91 0.04
C ALA A 81 10.61 3.97 -0.01
N LEU A 82 10.51 4.92 -0.95
CA LEU A 82 11.57 5.89 -1.23
C LEU A 82 11.41 7.17 -0.42
N PRO A 83 12.52 7.76 0.09
CA PRO A 83 12.49 9.02 0.82
C PRO A 83 12.34 10.24 -0.09
N SER A 84 11.95 11.37 0.49
CA SER A 84 11.89 12.66 -0.23
C SER A 84 13.23 13.11 -0.82
N ASP A 85 14.34 12.51 -0.41
CA ASP A 85 15.67 12.76 -0.96
C ASP A 85 15.79 12.38 -2.44
N GLU A 86 14.92 11.52 -2.96
CA GLU A 86 14.80 11.26 -4.39
C GLU A 86 14.52 12.55 -5.21
N LEU A 87 14.00 13.57 -4.55
CA LEU A 87 13.72 14.88 -5.14
C LEU A 87 14.85 15.91 -4.92
N HIS A 88 16.05 15.48 -4.46
CA HIS A 88 17.16 16.39 -4.12
C HIS A 88 17.57 17.32 -5.25
N ALA A 89 17.44 16.90 -6.50
CA ALA A 89 17.75 17.74 -7.67
C ALA A 89 16.86 19.00 -7.72
N LEU A 90 15.57 18.85 -7.40
CA LEU A 90 14.61 19.95 -7.34
C LEU A 90 14.81 20.79 -6.08
N ARG A 91 15.12 20.17 -4.94
CA ARG A 91 15.47 20.88 -3.70
C ARG A 91 16.66 21.82 -3.91
N ARG A 92 17.70 21.40 -4.63
CA ARG A 92 18.86 22.25 -4.98
C ARG A 92 18.48 23.43 -5.88
N ARG A 93 17.34 23.35 -6.56
CA ARG A 93 16.78 24.47 -7.37
C ARG A 93 15.83 25.38 -6.59
N GLY A 94 15.72 25.16 -5.27
CA GLY A 94 14.93 25.98 -4.36
C GLY A 94 13.49 25.50 -4.15
N ALA A 95 13.11 24.33 -4.62
CA ALA A 95 11.85 23.70 -4.26
C ALA A 95 11.87 23.13 -2.85
N VAL A 96 10.74 23.10 -2.16
CA VAL A 96 10.53 22.32 -0.94
C VAL A 96 9.90 20.98 -1.28
N VAL A 97 10.42 19.89 -0.70
CA VAL A 97 10.06 18.55 -1.15
C VAL A 97 9.50 17.67 -0.03
N ALA A 98 8.59 16.77 -0.38
CA ALA A 98 8.06 15.76 0.55
C ALA A 98 7.72 14.44 -0.15
N SER A 99 7.80 13.37 0.61
CA SER A 99 7.11 12.12 0.32
C SER A 99 5.77 12.12 1.04
N VAL A 100 4.69 11.83 0.31
CA VAL A 100 3.31 11.83 0.81
C VAL A 100 2.62 10.57 0.30
N HIS A 101 2.62 9.52 1.12
CA HIS A 101 2.17 8.19 0.73
C HIS A 101 0.86 7.81 1.42
N PRO A 102 -0.26 7.67 0.70
CA PRO A 102 -1.50 7.13 1.24
C PRO A 102 -1.32 5.62 1.52
N LEU A 103 -1.60 5.19 2.73
CA LEU A 103 -1.61 3.77 3.10
C LEU A 103 -2.92 3.14 2.63
N MET A 104 -3.02 2.94 1.33
CA MET A 104 -4.21 2.43 0.65
C MET A 104 -3.81 1.61 -0.58
N THR A 105 -4.65 0.64 -0.95
CA THR A 105 -4.48 -0.13 -2.17
C THR A 105 -5.18 0.57 -3.35
N PHE A 106 -4.47 0.66 -4.47
CA PHE A 106 -4.98 1.23 -5.71
C PHE A 106 -4.91 0.19 -6.82
N VAL A 107 -6.05 -0.15 -7.40
CA VAL A 107 -6.13 -1.05 -8.54
C VAL A 107 -6.83 -0.34 -9.72
N PRO A 108 -6.52 -0.69 -10.98
CA PRO A 108 -7.04 0.04 -12.14
C PRO A 108 -8.57 0.13 -12.22
N ALA A 109 -9.26 -0.86 -11.68
CA ALA A 109 -10.73 -0.94 -11.71
C ALA A 109 -11.41 -0.21 -10.52
N SER A 110 -10.65 0.36 -9.58
CA SER A 110 -11.21 0.97 -8.38
C SER A 110 -10.55 2.31 -8.08
N VAL A 111 -11.37 3.30 -7.78
CA VAL A 111 -10.93 4.61 -7.26
C VAL A 111 -11.43 4.70 -5.82
N PRO A 112 -10.64 4.28 -4.83
CA PRO A 112 -11.07 4.33 -3.43
C PRO A 112 -11.21 5.78 -2.96
N SER A 113 -12.14 6.02 -2.04
CA SER A 113 -12.18 7.26 -1.27
C SER A 113 -10.90 7.39 -0.43
N LEU A 114 -10.41 8.60 -0.26
CA LEU A 114 -9.28 8.91 0.63
C LEU A 114 -9.74 9.36 2.03
N HIS A 115 -11.04 9.42 2.26
CA HIS A 115 -11.60 9.72 3.59
C HIS A 115 -11.21 8.63 4.60
N GLY A 116 -10.66 9.06 5.73
CA GLY A 116 -10.15 8.15 6.77
C GLY A 116 -8.85 7.44 6.44
N VAL A 117 -8.25 7.68 5.27
CA VAL A 117 -6.99 7.06 4.87
C VAL A 117 -5.82 7.68 5.61
N PRO A 118 -4.96 6.89 6.28
CA PRO A 118 -3.72 7.40 6.85
C PRO A 118 -2.67 7.67 5.77
N PHE A 119 -1.96 8.77 5.91
CA PHE A 119 -0.88 9.18 5.01
C PHE A 119 0.44 9.28 5.77
N ALA A 120 1.43 8.49 5.39
CA ALA A 120 2.79 8.64 5.87
C ALA A 120 3.49 9.79 5.15
N ILE A 121 4.01 10.76 5.92
CA ILE A 121 4.67 11.95 5.37
C ILE A 121 6.06 12.15 5.96
N GLU A 122 7.00 12.58 5.13
CA GLU A 122 8.31 13.08 5.53
C GLU A 122 8.86 14.05 4.47
N GLY A 123 9.76 14.94 4.85
CA GLY A 123 10.33 15.95 3.95
C GLY A 123 10.62 17.28 4.63
N ASP A 124 10.67 18.34 3.84
CA ASP A 124 10.95 19.68 4.32
C ASP A 124 9.76 20.26 5.11
N PRO A 125 9.98 21.00 6.20
CA PRO A 125 8.90 21.48 7.07
C PRO A 125 7.79 22.25 6.35
N THR A 126 8.14 23.08 5.38
CA THR A 126 7.16 23.84 4.58
C THR A 126 6.34 22.93 3.68
N ALA A 127 6.97 21.95 3.03
CA ALA A 127 6.29 20.94 2.23
C ALA A 127 5.33 20.10 3.09
N LEU A 128 5.74 19.74 4.31
CA LEU A 128 4.91 18.97 5.24
C LEU A 128 3.70 19.76 5.76
N ARG A 129 3.80 21.07 5.93
CA ARG A 129 2.63 21.91 6.28
C ARG A 129 1.57 21.86 5.17
N LEU A 130 2.00 22.02 3.91
CA LEU A 130 1.11 21.92 2.76
C LEU A 130 0.53 20.48 2.63
N ALA A 131 1.34 19.45 2.78
CA ALA A 131 0.89 18.08 2.75
C ALA A 131 -0.21 17.79 3.79
N ARG A 132 0.00 18.23 5.05
CA ARG A 132 -1.02 18.07 6.12
C ARG A 132 -2.33 18.79 5.79
N LYS A 133 -2.25 19.98 5.20
CA LYS A 133 -3.44 20.70 4.76
C LYS A 133 -4.19 19.91 3.71
N ILE A 134 -3.51 19.48 2.65
CA ILE A 134 -4.11 18.70 1.55
C ILE A 134 -4.74 17.41 2.08
N ILE A 135 -4.02 16.66 2.93
CA ILE A 135 -4.51 15.40 3.49
C ILE A 135 -5.79 15.60 4.30
N ARG A 136 -5.84 16.66 5.14
CA ARG A 136 -7.04 17.00 5.89
C ARG A 136 -8.21 17.38 4.96
N ASP A 137 -7.95 18.15 3.91
CA ASP A 137 -8.97 18.54 2.93
C ASP A 137 -9.50 17.31 2.13
N LEU A 138 -8.70 16.24 2.04
CA LEU A 138 -9.10 14.94 1.49
C LEU A 138 -9.85 14.06 2.51
N GLY A 139 -10.01 14.51 3.75
CA GLY A 139 -10.58 13.73 4.85
C GLY A 139 -9.67 12.62 5.38
N GLY A 140 -8.38 12.64 5.04
CA GLY A 140 -7.38 11.68 5.50
C GLY A 140 -6.68 12.11 6.79
N GLU A 141 -5.78 11.26 7.29
CA GLU A 141 -4.99 11.49 8.50
C GLU A 141 -3.49 11.43 8.20
N ALA A 142 -2.76 12.51 8.52
CA ALA A 142 -1.32 12.58 8.29
C ALA A 142 -0.52 12.13 9.52
N PHE A 143 0.41 11.20 9.36
CA PHE A 143 1.38 10.84 10.38
C PHE A 143 2.82 10.93 9.86
N ALA A 144 3.74 11.34 10.74
CA ALA A 144 5.14 11.48 10.39
C ALA A 144 5.86 10.12 10.42
N ILE A 145 6.77 9.93 9.46
CA ILE A 145 7.67 8.79 9.43
C ILE A 145 9.10 9.28 9.18
N SER A 146 10.11 8.62 9.76
CA SER A 146 11.48 8.92 9.42
C SER A 146 11.89 8.31 8.09
N LYS A 147 12.76 8.98 7.33
CA LYS A 147 13.29 8.51 6.06
C LYS A 147 13.89 7.09 6.16
N SER A 148 14.64 6.83 7.21
CA SER A 148 15.29 5.55 7.46
C SER A 148 14.31 4.39 7.73
N LYS A 149 13.06 4.68 8.07
CA LYS A 149 12.03 3.68 8.37
C LYS A 149 11.08 3.39 7.21
N LYS A 150 11.22 4.10 6.08
CA LYS A 150 10.30 3.94 4.95
C LYS A 150 10.26 2.52 4.38
N SER A 151 11.39 1.84 4.27
CA SER A 151 11.40 0.45 3.78
C SER A 151 10.63 -0.51 4.69
N ALA A 152 10.79 -0.39 6.01
CA ALA A 152 10.04 -1.20 6.98
C ALA A 152 8.54 -0.86 6.94
N TYR A 153 8.22 0.42 6.86
CA TYR A 153 6.85 0.90 6.70
C TYR A 153 6.19 0.35 5.41
N HIS A 154 6.91 0.38 4.29
CA HIS A 154 6.38 -0.15 3.02
C HIS A 154 6.21 -1.67 3.06
N ALA A 155 7.12 -2.39 3.74
CA ALA A 155 6.97 -3.82 3.98
C ALA A 155 5.72 -4.13 4.83
N TRP A 156 5.38 -3.30 5.82
CA TRP A 156 4.11 -3.42 6.55
C TRP A 156 2.91 -3.29 5.61
N GLY A 157 2.91 -2.30 4.70
CA GLY A 157 1.89 -2.21 3.64
C GLY A 157 1.82 -3.47 2.78
N GLY A 158 2.98 -4.08 2.49
CA GLY A 158 3.07 -5.37 1.80
C GLY A 158 2.33 -6.50 2.52
N PHE A 159 2.49 -6.61 3.83
CA PHE A 159 1.76 -7.60 4.65
C PHE A 159 0.25 -7.36 4.67
N THR A 160 -0.18 -6.10 4.72
CA THR A 160 -1.59 -5.75 4.90
C THR A 160 -2.40 -5.72 3.60
N SER A 161 -1.77 -5.79 2.44
CA SER A 161 -2.47 -5.77 1.16
C SER A 161 -2.03 -6.91 0.22
N PRO A 162 -0.91 -6.86 -0.55
CA PRO A 162 -0.64 -7.90 -1.54
C PRO A 162 -0.38 -9.28 -0.93
N LEU A 163 0.29 -9.39 0.21
CA LEU A 163 0.51 -10.68 0.88
C LEU A 163 -0.77 -11.24 1.52
N LEU A 164 -1.68 -10.39 1.97
CA LEU A 164 -3.01 -10.81 2.39
C LEU A 164 -3.78 -11.43 1.20
N ILE A 165 -3.71 -10.84 0.01
CA ILE A 165 -4.34 -11.44 -1.18
C ILE A 165 -3.72 -12.81 -1.51
N ALA A 166 -2.38 -12.95 -1.41
CA ALA A 166 -1.72 -14.23 -1.61
C ALA A 166 -2.19 -15.30 -0.60
N LEU A 167 -2.36 -14.93 0.67
CA LEU A 167 -2.94 -15.80 1.70
C LEU A 167 -4.37 -16.23 1.34
N LEU A 168 -5.23 -15.29 0.94
CA LEU A 168 -6.61 -15.57 0.56
C LEU A 168 -6.69 -16.50 -0.66
N VAL A 169 -5.84 -16.28 -1.67
CA VAL A 169 -5.75 -17.17 -2.85
C VAL A 169 -5.28 -18.58 -2.45
N THR A 170 -4.32 -18.70 -1.53
CA THR A 170 -3.91 -20.00 -0.98
C THR A 170 -5.10 -20.68 -0.29
N GLY A 171 -5.88 -19.95 0.51
CA GLY A 171 -7.11 -20.46 1.12
C GLY A 171 -8.15 -20.92 0.09
N GLU A 172 -8.32 -20.20 -1.04
CA GLU A 172 -9.18 -20.64 -2.15
C GLU A 172 -8.70 -22.00 -2.72
N LYS A 173 -7.38 -22.23 -2.86
CA LYS A 173 -6.84 -23.52 -3.32
C LYS A 173 -7.12 -24.65 -2.34
N VAL A 174 -7.01 -24.38 -1.04
CA VAL A 174 -7.37 -25.35 0.00
C VAL A 174 -8.87 -25.67 -0.06
N ALA A 175 -9.73 -24.69 -0.23
CA ALA A 175 -11.17 -24.89 -0.38
C ALA A 175 -11.53 -25.69 -1.65
N GLN A 176 -10.81 -25.48 -2.75
CA GLN A 176 -10.96 -26.26 -3.98
C GLN A 176 -10.62 -27.75 -3.75
N ALA A 177 -9.57 -28.04 -3.00
CA ALA A 177 -9.23 -29.39 -2.62
C ALA A 177 -10.29 -30.06 -1.70
N ALA A 178 -11.10 -29.24 -1.01
CA ALA A 178 -12.28 -29.69 -0.24
C ALA A 178 -13.56 -29.78 -1.09
N GLY A 179 -13.47 -29.62 -2.44
CA GLY A 179 -14.60 -29.80 -3.36
C GLY A 179 -15.38 -28.53 -3.72
N LEU A 180 -14.95 -27.35 -3.30
CA LEU A 180 -15.62 -26.09 -3.66
C LEU A 180 -15.11 -25.56 -5.01
N SER A 181 -15.98 -24.85 -5.77
CA SER A 181 -15.52 -24.03 -6.88
C SER A 181 -14.73 -22.82 -6.37
N ALA A 182 -13.84 -22.24 -7.20
CA ALA A 182 -13.09 -21.03 -6.83
C ALA A 182 -14.04 -19.85 -6.50
N ALA A 183 -15.12 -19.69 -7.23
CA ALA A 183 -16.11 -18.64 -7.00
C ALA A 183 -16.84 -18.83 -5.66
N ASP A 184 -17.26 -20.08 -5.36
CA ASP A 184 -17.91 -20.41 -4.09
C ASP A 184 -16.96 -20.27 -2.90
N ALA A 185 -15.72 -20.72 -3.03
CA ALA A 185 -14.70 -20.57 -2.01
C ALA A 185 -14.53 -19.09 -1.64
N ARG A 186 -14.36 -18.22 -2.64
CA ARG A 186 -14.24 -16.77 -2.45
C ARG A 186 -15.46 -16.18 -1.77
N LYS A 187 -16.67 -16.47 -2.28
CA LYS A 187 -17.92 -15.96 -1.72
C LYS A 187 -18.11 -16.38 -0.25
N LYS A 188 -17.82 -17.65 0.07
CA LYS A 188 -18.00 -18.20 1.41
C LYS A 188 -16.92 -17.76 2.41
N MET A 189 -15.72 -17.42 1.92
CA MET A 189 -14.60 -16.97 2.76
C MET A 189 -14.77 -15.52 3.25
N ILE A 190 -15.38 -14.62 2.48
CA ILE A 190 -15.47 -13.20 2.82
C ILE A 190 -16.08 -12.94 4.21
N PRO A 191 -17.19 -13.54 4.62
CA PRO A 191 -17.76 -13.28 5.95
C PRO A 191 -16.81 -13.61 7.12
N ILE A 192 -16.09 -14.74 7.05
CA ILE A 192 -15.15 -15.11 8.12
C ILE A 192 -13.92 -14.20 8.14
N VAL A 193 -13.43 -13.75 6.97
CA VAL A 193 -12.31 -12.79 6.89
C VAL A 193 -12.71 -11.45 7.49
N GLN A 194 -13.88 -10.94 7.13
CA GLN A 194 -14.42 -9.69 7.68
C GLN A 194 -14.57 -9.76 9.20
N GLN A 195 -15.14 -10.86 9.73
CA GLN A 195 -15.29 -11.05 11.16
C GLN A 195 -13.93 -11.17 11.87
N THR A 196 -12.94 -11.82 11.25
CA THR A 196 -11.58 -11.92 11.80
C THR A 196 -10.93 -10.54 11.91
N LEU A 197 -11.08 -9.68 10.89
CA LEU A 197 -10.58 -8.31 10.92
C LEU A 197 -11.31 -7.45 11.97
N ALA A 198 -12.62 -7.59 12.09
CA ALA A 198 -13.42 -6.90 13.11
C ALA A 198 -13.01 -7.32 14.52
N ASN A 199 -12.78 -8.62 14.74
CA ASN A 199 -12.30 -9.12 16.04
C ASN A 199 -10.90 -8.59 16.35
N TYR A 200 -9.99 -8.59 15.36
CA TYR A 200 -8.64 -8.04 15.51
C TYR A 200 -8.66 -6.57 15.91
N ALA A 201 -9.50 -5.77 15.25
CA ALA A 201 -9.63 -4.34 15.55
C ALA A 201 -10.21 -4.09 16.95
N LYS A 202 -11.19 -4.92 17.39
CA LYS A 202 -11.91 -4.74 18.66
C LYS A 202 -11.19 -5.35 19.87
N LEU A 203 -10.62 -6.56 19.69
CA LEU A 203 -10.10 -7.38 20.81
C LEU A 203 -8.57 -7.42 20.86
N GLY A 204 -7.91 -6.84 19.86
CA GLY A 204 -6.47 -6.94 19.68
C GLY A 204 -6.01 -8.35 19.25
N PRO A 205 -4.69 -8.53 19.00
CA PRO A 205 -4.16 -9.77 18.41
C PRO A 205 -4.39 -11.01 19.28
N ALA A 206 -4.20 -10.90 20.58
CA ALA A 206 -4.37 -12.03 21.50
C ALA A 206 -5.82 -12.50 21.61
N GLY A 207 -6.78 -11.55 21.70
CA GLY A 207 -8.21 -11.85 21.80
C GLY A 207 -8.83 -12.35 20.50
N ALA A 208 -8.28 -11.97 19.36
CA ALA A 208 -8.76 -12.40 18.04
C ALA A 208 -8.16 -13.74 17.58
N PHE A 209 -7.05 -14.17 18.18
CA PHE A 209 -6.36 -15.39 17.76
C PHE A 209 -7.06 -16.65 18.26
N SER A 210 -7.69 -17.38 17.36
CA SER A 210 -8.49 -18.57 17.66
C SER A 210 -8.10 -19.74 16.72
N GLY A 211 -8.82 -20.85 16.85
CA GLY A 211 -8.62 -22.03 16.02
C GLY A 211 -7.65 -23.06 16.61
N PRO A 212 -7.39 -24.17 15.87
CA PRO A 212 -6.63 -25.31 16.38
C PRO A 212 -5.20 -24.97 16.80
N VAL A 213 -4.51 -24.08 16.07
CA VAL A 213 -3.16 -23.64 16.42
C VAL A 213 -3.17 -22.87 17.75
N GLY A 214 -4.08 -21.93 17.92
CA GLY A 214 -4.20 -21.15 19.18
C GLY A 214 -4.56 -22.02 20.37
N ARG A 215 -5.48 -22.96 20.20
CA ARG A 215 -5.89 -23.91 21.23
C ARG A 215 -4.88 -25.02 21.52
N GLY A 216 -3.84 -25.19 20.70
CA GLY A 216 -2.87 -26.25 20.89
C GLY A 216 -3.38 -27.64 20.48
N ASP A 217 -4.31 -27.72 19.54
CA ASP A 217 -4.92 -28.99 19.08
C ASP A 217 -4.01 -29.69 18.05
N THR A 218 -3.06 -30.45 18.58
CA THR A 218 -2.02 -31.13 17.76
C THR A 218 -2.60 -32.16 16.80
N GLN A 219 -3.72 -32.83 17.17
CA GLN A 219 -4.34 -33.84 16.31
C GLN A 219 -4.95 -33.19 15.06
N VAL A 220 -5.69 -32.11 15.23
CA VAL A 220 -6.31 -31.37 14.13
C VAL A 220 -5.22 -30.74 13.25
N VAL A 221 -4.21 -30.11 13.83
CA VAL A 221 -3.10 -29.52 13.10
C VAL A 221 -2.35 -30.56 12.27
N ARG A 222 -2.13 -31.75 12.79
CA ARG A 222 -1.52 -32.89 12.04
C ARG A 222 -2.35 -33.27 10.82
N LYS A 223 -3.68 -33.33 10.95
CA LYS A 223 -4.59 -33.61 9.83
C LYS A 223 -4.51 -32.48 8.79
N HIS A 224 -4.49 -31.22 9.22
CA HIS A 224 -4.31 -30.09 8.30
C HIS A 224 -3.02 -30.23 7.49
N VAL A 225 -1.88 -30.44 8.13
CA VAL A 225 -0.59 -30.57 7.44
C VAL A 225 -0.59 -31.73 6.44
N LYS A 226 -1.22 -32.85 6.80
CA LYS A 226 -1.35 -34.03 5.89
C LYS A 226 -2.11 -33.64 4.60
N GLU A 227 -3.21 -32.92 4.71
CA GLU A 227 -4.00 -32.51 3.54
C GLU A 227 -3.29 -31.39 2.75
N LEU A 228 -2.69 -30.42 3.43
CA LEU A 228 -1.99 -29.31 2.78
C LEU A 228 -0.77 -29.75 1.96
N LYS A 229 -0.10 -30.86 2.32
CA LYS A 229 0.99 -31.45 1.52
C LYS A 229 0.57 -31.84 0.09
N LYS A 230 -0.73 -32.02 -0.14
CA LYS A 230 -1.28 -32.34 -1.47
C LYS A 230 -1.47 -31.10 -2.35
N ILE A 231 -1.28 -29.90 -1.79
CA ILE A 231 -1.59 -28.62 -2.43
C ILE A 231 -0.28 -27.82 -2.55
N PRO A 232 0.20 -27.52 -3.77
CA PRO A 232 1.47 -26.83 -3.97
C PRO A 232 1.56 -25.52 -3.20
N GLY A 233 2.59 -25.36 -2.37
CA GLY A 233 2.89 -24.16 -1.59
C GLY A 233 1.98 -23.92 -0.36
N ALA A 234 0.87 -24.65 -0.20
CA ALA A 234 -0.06 -24.40 0.92
C ALA A 234 0.56 -24.76 2.28
N THR A 235 1.36 -25.83 2.33
CA THR A 235 2.07 -26.22 3.55
C THR A 235 3.05 -25.12 3.99
N ASP A 236 3.83 -24.56 3.06
CA ASP A 236 4.84 -23.55 3.37
C ASP A 236 4.21 -22.29 3.97
N VAL A 237 3.11 -21.83 3.38
CA VAL A 237 2.35 -20.68 3.89
C VAL A 237 1.79 -20.97 5.28
N TYR A 238 1.19 -22.17 5.46
CA TYR A 238 0.63 -22.57 6.76
C TYR A 238 1.70 -22.63 7.85
N LEU A 239 2.83 -23.24 7.57
CA LEU A 239 3.95 -23.36 8.50
C LEU A 239 4.56 -21.99 8.85
N ALA A 240 4.74 -21.11 7.86
CA ALA A 240 5.27 -19.76 8.08
C ALA A 240 4.36 -18.96 9.02
N LEU A 241 3.05 -18.98 8.79
CA LEU A 241 2.07 -18.28 9.61
C LEU A 241 1.94 -18.90 11.02
N ALA A 242 1.95 -20.23 11.14
CA ALA A 242 1.94 -20.89 12.43
C ALA A 242 3.17 -20.52 13.28
N ARG A 243 4.37 -20.48 12.67
CA ARG A 243 5.61 -20.05 13.35
C ARG A 243 5.53 -18.57 13.79
N ALA A 244 4.95 -17.69 12.98
CA ALA A 244 4.68 -16.32 13.38
C ALA A 244 3.70 -16.28 14.57
N GLY A 245 2.65 -17.10 14.53
CA GLY A 245 1.72 -17.28 15.66
C GLY A 245 2.44 -17.69 16.93
N PHE A 246 3.34 -18.67 16.87
CA PHE A 246 4.12 -19.13 18.02
C PHE A 246 4.99 -18.01 18.62
N ARG A 247 5.49 -17.11 17.80
CA ARG A 247 6.37 -16.02 18.26
C ARG A 247 5.62 -14.88 18.91
N TYR A 248 4.47 -14.51 18.39
CA TYR A 248 3.80 -13.25 18.70
C TYR A 248 2.45 -13.39 19.38
N LEU A 249 1.88 -14.60 19.45
CA LEU A 249 0.50 -14.84 19.92
C LEU A 249 0.44 -15.91 21.02
N PRO A 250 -0.60 -15.91 21.86
CA PRO A 250 -0.79 -16.94 22.87
C PRO A 250 -1.16 -18.27 22.21
N VAL A 251 -0.29 -19.26 22.32
CA VAL A 251 -0.48 -20.62 21.81
C VAL A 251 -0.36 -21.62 22.95
N ARG A 252 -1.41 -22.45 23.15
CA ARG A 252 -1.38 -23.56 24.09
C ARG A 252 -0.59 -24.74 23.49
N ASN A 253 -0.01 -25.61 24.32
CA ASN A 253 0.80 -26.78 23.89
C ASN A 253 1.87 -26.46 22.83
N ARG A 254 2.43 -25.25 22.92
CA ARG A 254 3.38 -24.71 21.92
C ARG A 254 4.51 -25.65 21.61
N LYS A 255 5.14 -26.26 22.63
CA LYS A 255 6.28 -27.18 22.44
C LYS A 255 5.95 -28.38 21.55
N GLU A 256 4.77 -28.95 21.69
CA GLU A 256 4.32 -30.08 20.86
C GLU A 256 4.00 -29.65 19.44
N LEU A 257 3.33 -28.51 19.27
CA LEU A 257 3.08 -27.94 17.95
C LEU A 257 4.38 -27.57 17.21
N GLU A 258 5.37 -27.01 17.90
CA GLU A 258 6.67 -26.69 17.31
C GLU A 258 7.40 -27.97 16.82
N LYS A 259 7.30 -29.09 17.55
CA LYS A 259 7.82 -30.38 17.10
C LYS A 259 7.10 -30.90 15.86
N LEU A 260 5.77 -30.78 15.84
CA LEU A 260 4.92 -31.21 14.73
C LEU A 260 5.16 -30.42 13.45
N LEU A 261 5.45 -29.12 13.57
CA LEU A 261 5.60 -28.16 12.47
C LEU A 261 7.07 -27.83 12.12
N LYS A 262 8.01 -28.67 12.60
CA LYS A 262 9.39 -28.65 12.10
C LYS A 262 9.42 -29.01 10.62
N PRO A 263 10.38 -28.43 9.83
CA PRO A 263 10.55 -28.76 8.42
C PRO A 263 10.80 -30.24 8.22
#